data_99c7444d909842af3ed71c3c1c34c620
#
_entry.id   99c7444d909842af3ed71c3c1c34c620
#
_cell.length_a   1.000
_cell.length_b   1.000
_cell.length_c   1.000
_cell.angle_alpha   90.00
_cell.angle_beta   90.00
_cell.angle_gamma   90.00
#
_symmetry.space_group_name_H-M   'P 1'
#
loop_
_entity.id
_entity.type
_entity.pdbx_description
1 polymer ?
#
loop_
_entity_poly.entity_id
_entity_poly.type
_entity_poly.pdbx_seq_one_letter_code
_entity_poly.pdbx_strand_id
1 'polypeptide(L)'
;MPAPLKLNRIITPDGIFGAKMTIFESVGARNPRRGTVLIFPGGGYCWLSDRESMPIAEAFCAAGYRAAILSYEVSADTLGLIPVKQAAWAVGKLRETYPSESVYLAGFSAGAHCAVCLGVHWNDADWNGDRFLDEVRAYLLERCTDETRRPILQEAELFRPDRMILSYPVISGGTYAHRGSFQRLLGSKMDAEERQRALRWFSLETQVSKMTPPTFLWHTAEDTEVPVQNSLFFAERLVMCGVPVELHIYPKGEHGLSLATDAVQQPEKGRLSDAHVAQWFPTMLEWLDDSV
;
A
#
# COMPACT_ATOMS: atom_id res chain seq x y z
N MET A 1 -16.63 -28.69 -1.65
CA MET A 1 -16.05 -27.34 -1.62
C MET A 1 -16.52 -26.67 -0.33
N PRO A 2 -15.68 -25.98 0.43
CA PRO A 2 -16.15 -25.17 1.54
C PRO A 2 -17.15 -24.12 1.02
N ALA A 3 -18.14 -23.77 1.84
CA ALA A 3 -19.11 -22.71 1.47
C ALA A 3 -18.35 -21.42 1.19
N PRO A 4 -18.79 -20.59 0.20
CA PRO A 4 -18.14 -19.33 -0.08
C PRO A 4 -18.13 -18.44 1.17
N LEU A 5 -16.99 -17.78 1.41
CA LEU A 5 -16.83 -16.86 2.53
C LEU A 5 -17.86 -15.74 2.42
N LYS A 6 -18.72 -15.59 3.43
CA LYS A 6 -19.65 -14.47 3.48
C LYS A 6 -18.93 -13.25 4.04
N LEU A 7 -18.79 -12.22 3.23
CA LEU A 7 -18.18 -10.94 3.62
C LEU A 7 -19.26 -9.88 3.84
N ASN A 8 -19.15 -9.17 4.95
CA ASN A 8 -19.86 -7.91 5.15
C ASN A 8 -19.08 -6.79 4.50
N ARG A 9 -19.74 -5.96 3.68
CA ARG A 9 -19.14 -4.87 2.93
C ARG A 9 -19.61 -3.51 3.47
N ILE A 10 -18.66 -2.67 3.87
CA ILE A 10 -18.91 -1.31 4.34
C ILE A 10 -18.18 -0.35 3.40
N ILE A 11 -18.86 0.66 2.91
CA ILE A 11 -18.28 1.68 2.02
C ILE A 11 -18.18 2.99 2.78
N THR A 12 -17.01 3.63 2.71
CA THR A 12 -16.77 4.97 3.26
C THR A 12 -16.57 5.95 2.09
N PRO A 13 -17.63 6.62 1.61
CA PRO A 13 -17.56 7.41 0.37
C PRO A 13 -16.91 8.77 0.50
N ASP A 14 -16.91 9.37 1.70
CA ASP A 14 -16.53 10.78 1.90
C ASP A 14 -15.06 10.92 2.32
N GLY A 15 -14.15 10.34 1.54
CA GLY A 15 -12.72 10.50 1.73
C GLY A 15 -12.17 11.82 1.19
N ILE A 16 -11.01 12.24 1.70
CA ILE A 16 -10.31 13.42 1.20
C ILE A 16 -10.04 13.28 -0.31
N PHE A 17 -10.25 14.34 -1.09
CA PHE A 17 -10.12 14.34 -2.55
C PHE A 17 -10.90 13.23 -3.27
N GLY A 18 -12.10 12.88 -2.77
CA GLY A 18 -12.96 11.87 -3.39
C GLY A 18 -12.51 10.41 -3.20
N ALA A 19 -11.55 10.15 -2.30
CA ALA A 19 -11.15 8.79 -1.95
C ALA A 19 -12.33 7.95 -1.48
N LYS A 20 -12.30 6.66 -1.82
CA LYS A 20 -13.27 5.67 -1.31
C LYS A 20 -12.51 4.52 -0.67
N MET A 21 -12.99 4.08 0.47
CA MET A 21 -12.48 2.89 1.13
C MET A 21 -13.61 1.88 1.27
N THR A 22 -13.39 0.66 0.80
CA THR A 22 -14.35 -0.44 0.97
C THR A 22 -13.77 -1.43 1.97
N ILE A 23 -14.45 -1.61 3.10
CA ILE A 23 -14.03 -2.50 4.19
C ILE A 23 -14.77 -3.82 4.07
N PHE A 24 -14.08 -4.92 4.24
CA PHE A 24 -14.60 -6.28 4.20
C PHE A 24 -14.34 -6.99 5.53
N GLU A 25 -15.36 -7.61 6.05
CA GLU A 25 -15.31 -8.37 7.29
C GLU A 25 -15.88 -9.77 7.07
N SER A 26 -15.19 -10.79 7.57
CA SER A 26 -15.71 -12.15 7.56
C SER A 26 -16.93 -12.25 8.49
N VAL A 27 -18.05 -12.73 7.96
CA VAL A 27 -19.28 -12.95 8.75
C VAL A 27 -19.13 -14.23 9.56
N GLY A 28 -19.22 -14.11 10.90
CA GLY A 28 -19.17 -15.25 11.83
C GLY A 28 -17.76 -15.71 12.20
N ALA A 29 -16.73 -14.91 11.97
CA ALA A 29 -15.39 -15.18 12.46
C ALA A 29 -15.40 -15.35 13.99
N ARG A 30 -14.97 -16.52 14.48
CA ARG A 30 -14.96 -16.85 15.93
C ARG A 30 -13.69 -16.34 16.62
N ASN A 31 -12.66 -15.94 15.87
CA ASN A 31 -11.38 -15.49 16.41
C ASN A 31 -11.30 -13.98 16.52
N PRO A 32 -10.59 -13.44 17.53
CA PRO A 32 -10.24 -12.03 17.56
C PRO A 32 -9.52 -11.68 16.26
N ARG A 33 -9.86 -10.54 15.68
CA ARG A 33 -9.26 -10.09 14.42
C ARG A 33 -7.78 -9.82 14.61
N ARG A 34 -6.98 -10.29 13.65
CA ARG A 34 -5.52 -10.15 13.65
C ARG A 34 -5.05 -8.74 13.30
N GLY A 35 -5.97 -7.82 12.96
CA GLY A 35 -5.74 -6.47 12.50
C GLY A 35 -6.45 -6.16 11.19
N THR A 36 -6.21 -4.97 10.66
CA THR A 36 -6.78 -4.49 9.40
C THR A 36 -5.69 -4.34 8.35
N VAL A 37 -5.87 -4.94 7.16
CA VAL A 37 -4.99 -4.79 6.01
C VAL A 37 -5.61 -3.80 5.04
N LEU A 38 -4.96 -2.64 4.84
CA LEU A 38 -5.33 -1.65 3.85
C LEU A 38 -4.62 -1.96 2.53
N ILE A 39 -5.40 -2.27 1.49
CA ILE A 39 -4.95 -2.75 0.20
C ILE A 39 -4.88 -1.59 -0.79
N PHE A 40 -3.75 -1.46 -1.46
CA PHE A 40 -3.46 -0.49 -2.51
C PHE A 40 -3.26 -1.22 -3.84
N PRO A 41 -4.28 -1.35 -4.69
CA PRO A 41 -4.15 -2.01 -5.99
C PRO A 41 -3.16 -1.28 -6.89
N GLY A 42 -2.45 -2.00 -7.75
CA GLY A 42 -1.60 -1.43 -8.79
C GLY A 42 -2.39 -0.86 -9.97
N GLY A 43 -1.69 -0.57 -11.05
CA GLY A 43 -2.26 -0.03 -12.28
C GLY A 43 -1.54 1.21 -12.80
N GLY A 44 -0.25 1.41 -12.43
CA GLY A 44 0.60 2.48 -12.96
C GLY A 44 0.12 3.90 -12.64
N TYR A 45 -0.73 4.08 -11.63
CA TYR A 45 -1.47 5.33 -11.37
C TYR A 45 -2.41 5.76 -12.50
N CYS A 46 -2.82 4.82 -13.38
CA CYS A 46 -3.75 5.06 -14.48
C CYS A 46 -5.10 4.40 -14.28
N TRP A 47 -5.12 3.29 -13.54
CA TRP A 47 -6.31 2.54 -13.14
C TRP A 47 -6.04 1.81 -11.82
N LEU A 48 -7.07 1.14 -11.28
CA LEU A 48 -6.94 0.26 -10.14
C LEU A 48 -7.17 -1.19 -10.57
N SER A 49 -6.23 -2.08 -10.28
CA SER A 49 -6.25 -3.48 -10.70
C SER A 49 -7.28 -4.29 -9.89
N ASP A 50 -8.32 -4.81 -10.56
CA ASP A 50 -9.32 -5.68 -9.93
C ASP A 50 -8.70 -6.95 -9.34
N ARG A 51 -7.66 -7.48 -9.98
CA ARG A 51 -6.93 -8.68 -9.54
C ARG A 51 -6.17 -8.49 -8.23
N GLU A 52 -5.82 -7.26 -7.94
CA GLU A 52 -5.09 -6.83 -6.73
C GLU A 52 -6.03 -6.15 -5.71
N SER A 53 -7.34 -6.26 -5.94
CA SER A 53 -8.41 -5.71 -5.11
C SER A 53 -9.17 -6.83 -4.37
N MET A 54 -10.30 -7.25 -4.93
CA MET A 54 -11.19 -8.24 -4.29
C MET A 54 -10.51 -9.58 -3.96
N PRO A 55 -9.74 -10.22 -4.87
CA PRO A 55 -9.10 -11.50 -4.55
C PRO A 55 -8.15 -11.41 -3.35
N ILE A 56 -7.45 -10.28 -3.22
CA ILE A 56 -6.54 -10.01 -2.08
C ILE A 56 -7.36 -9.81 -0.79
N ALA A 57 -8.44 -9.03 -0.85
CA ALA A 57 -9.30 -8.80 0.30
C ALA A 57 -9.94 -10.12 0.80
N GLU A 58 -10.40 -10.97 -0.11
CA GLU A 58 -10.94 -12.29 0.20
C GLU A 58 -9.89 -13.20 0.87
N ALA A 59 -8.65 -13.20 0.35
CA ALA A 59 -7.56 -13.99 0.91
C ALA A 59 -7.23 -13.56 2.36
N PHE A 60 -7.11 -12.24 2.62
CA PHE A 60 -6.88 -11.73 3.98
C PHE A 60 -8.07 -12.01 4.90
N CYS A 61 -9.30 -11.85 4.43
CA CYS A 61 -10.49 -12.17 5.21
C CYS A 61 -10.55 -13.66 5.56
N ALA A 62 -10.17 -14.56 4.63
CA ALA A 62 -10.07 -15.99 4.89
C ALA A 62 -9.00 -16.33 5.95
N ALA A 63 -7.91 -15.52 6.01
CA ALA A 63 -6.85 -15.65 7.01
C ALA A 63 -7.20 -14.99 8.36
N GLY A 64 -8.39 -14.40 8.52
CA GLY A 64 -8.87 -13.83 9.78
C GLY A 64 -8.57 -12.34 9.99
N TYR A 65 -8.11 -11.64 8.98
CA TYR A 65 -7.92 -10.18 8.99
C TYR A 65 -9.20 -9.45 8.55
N ARG A 66 -9.33 -8.19 8.95
CA ARG A 66 -10.18 -7.25 8.23
C ARG A 66 -9.41 -6.78 7.01
N ALA A 67 -10.06 -6.65 5.86
CA ALA A 67 -9.46 -6.11 4.66
C ALA A 67 -10.16 -4.79 4.28
N ALA A 68 -9.39 -3.81 3.84
CA ALA A 68 -9.90 -2.56 3.33
C ALA A 68 -9.23 -2.25 1.98
N ILE A 69 -10.01 -1.97 0.93
CA ILE A 69 -9.50 -1.59 -0.38
C ILE A 69 -9.60 -0.08 -0.51
N LEU A 70 -8.49 0.60 -0.76
CA LEU A 70 -8.45 2.03 -1.05
C LEU A 70 -8.58 2.26 -2.56
N SER A 71 -9.69 2.88 -2.96
CA SER A 71 -9.84 3.43 -4.30
C SER A 71 -9.27 4.85 -4.30
N TYR A 72 -7.95 4.95 -4.52
CA TYR A 72 -7.25 6.22 -4.59
C TYR A 72 -7.35 6.86 -5.98
N GLU A 73 -7.07 8.16 -6.06
CA GLU A 73 -7.19 8.95 -7.28
C GLU A 73 -6.19 8.51 -8.36
N VAL A 74 -6.69 8.28 -9.57
CA VAL A 74 -5.91 7.87 -10.76
C VAL A 74 -6.33 8.63 -12.02
N SER A 75 -7.36 9.47 -11.96
CA SER A 75 -7.93 10.13 -13.13
C SER A 75 -7.36 11.54 -13.37
N ALA A 76 -6.81 12.19 -12.35
CA ALA A 76 -6.25 13.53 -12.49
C ALA A 76 -5.03 13.55 -13.43
N ASP A 77 -4.85 14.64 -14.18
CA ASP A 77 -3.71 14.83 -15.11
C ASP A 77 -2.36 14.80 -14.39
N THR A 78 -2.32 15.31 -13.18
CA THR A 78 -1.16 15.29 -12.27
C THR A 78 -1.65 14.92 -10.89
N LEU A 79 -1.15 13.82 -10.34
CA LEU A 79 -1.61 13.29 -9.06
C LEU A 79 -0.91 13.95 -7.86
N GLY A 80 0.39 14.23 -7.98
CA GLY A 80 1.19 14.81 -6.90
C GLY A 80 1.02 14.06 -5.59
N LEU A 81 0.67 14.78 -4.52
CA LEU A 81 0.44 14.24 -3.18
C LEU A 81 -0.96 13.63 -2.97
N ILE A 82 -1.89 13.73 -3.92
CA ILE A 82 -3.27 13.28 -3.72
C ILE A 82 -3.34 11.82 -3.25
N PRO A 83 -2.68 10.83 -3.90
CA PRO A 83 -2.76 9.44 -3.46
C PRO A 83 -2.22 9.22 -2.04
N VAL A 84 -1.14 9.90 -1.65
CA VAL A 84 -0.58 9.73 -0.29
C VAL A 84 -1.43 10.43 0.78
N LYS A 85 -2.06 11.56 0.47
CA LYS A 85 -3.07 12.19 1.34
C LYS A 85 -4.26 11.26 1.57
N GLN A 86 -4.71 10.58 0.52
CA GLN A 86 -5.79 9.58 0.59
C GLN A 86 -5.37 8.34 1.39
N ALA A 87 -4.12 7.89 1.26
CA ALA A 87 -3.56 6.80 2.07
C ALA A 87 -3.54 7.17 3.56
N ALA A 88 -3.07 8.38 3.90
CA ALA A 88 -3.06 8.89 5.26
C ALA A 88 -4.49 9.01 5.84
N TRP A 89 -5.43 9.53 5.04
CA TRP A 89 -6.84 9.56 5.44
C TRP A 89 -7.38 8.17 5.76
N ALA A 90 -7.09 7.18 4.90
CA ALA A 90 -7.59 5.82 5.10
C ALA A 90 -7.01 5.18 6.39
N VAL A 91 -5.70 5.35 6.65
CA VAL A 91 -5.09 4.88 7.91
C VAL A 91 -5.71 5.57 9.12
N GLY A 92 -5.82 6.91 9.10
CA GLY A 92 -6.43 7.66 10.21
C GLY A 92 -7.89 7.27 10.45
N LYS A 93 -8.67 7.02 9.37
CA LYS A 93 -10.06 6.57 9.47
C LYS A 93 -10.18 5.14 10.02
N LEU A 94 -9.27 4.24 9.66
CA LEU A 94 -9.22 2.90 10.21
C LEU A 94 -8.89 2.93 11.71
N ARG A 95 -7.90 3.72 12.13
CA ARG A 95 -7.55 3.88 13.56
C ARG A 95 -8.69 4.51 14.37
N GLU A 96 -9.38 5.51 13.81
CA GLU A 96 -10.58 6.09 14.44
C GLU A 96 -11.68 5.02 14.61
N THR A 97 -11.91 4.21 13.56
CA THR A 97 -13.01 3.22 13.56
C THR A 97 -12.68 1.99 14.39
N TYR A 98 -11.42 1.53 14.36
CA TYR A 98 -10.93 0.29 14.98
C TYR A 98 -9.67 0.53 15.82
N PRO A 99 -9.76 1.29 16.92
CA PRO A 99 -8.60 1.83 17.65
C PRO A 99 -7.67 0.77 18.26
N SER A 100 -8.16 -0.45 18.48
CA SER A 100 -7.40 -1.55 19.07
C SER A 100 -6.74 -2.46 18.02
N GLU A 101 -6.91 -2.17 16.73
CA GLU A 101 -6.39 -3.00 15.65
C GLU A 101 -5.12 -2.40 15.06
N SER A 102 -4.14 -3.26 14.79
CA SER A 102 -3.00 -2.91 13.94
C SER A 102 -3.46 -2.61 12.52
N VAL A 103 -2.81 -1.66 11.85
CA VAL A 103 -3.08 -1.30 10.46
C VAL A 103 -1.87 -1.63 9.60
N TYR A 104 -2.01 -2.62 8.73
CA TYR A 104 -0.99 -3.06 7.79
C TYR A 104 -1.29 -2.51 6.39
N LEU A 105 -0.27 -2.10 5.64
CA LEU A 105 -0.44 -1.68 4.24
C LEU A 105 -0.02 -2.81 3.32
N ALA A 106 -0.90 -3.22 2.41
CA ALA A 106 -0.60 -4.18 1.36
C ALA A 106 -0.67 -3.49 0.00
N GLY A 107 0.48 -3.27 -0.63
CA GLY A 107 0.57 -2.54 -1.88
C GLY A 107 1.10 -3.40 -3.04
N PHE A 108 0.60 -3.12 -4.25
CA PHE A 108 0.94 -3.84 -5.47
C PHE A 108 1.43 -2.85 -6.54
N SER A 109 2.62 -3.04 -7.12
CA SER A 109 3.14 -2.19 -8.20
C SER A 109 3.12 -0.69 -7.83
N ALA A 110 2.43 0.14 -8.58
CA ALA A 110 2.23 1.58 -8.27
C ALA A 110 1.44 1.79 -6.96
N GLY A 111 0.54 0.87 -6.58
CA GLY A 111 -0.13 0.91 -5.28
C GLY A 111 0.84 0.68 -4.12
N ALA A 112 1.86 -0.16 -4.32
CA ALA A 112 2.94 -0.31 -3.36
C ALA A 112 3.75 0.99 -3.20
N HIS A 113 4.00 1.71 -4.29
CA HIS A 113 4.61 3.04 -4.22
C HIS A 113 3.78 4.00 -3.35
N CYS A 114 2.46 4.04 -3.55
CA CYS A 114 1.55 4.85 -2.72
C CYS A 114 1.62 4.47 -1.23
N ALA A 115 1.60 3.17 -0.92
CA ALA A 115 1.72 2.66 0.44
C ALA A 115 3.07 3.04 1.08
N VAL A 116 4.18 2.87 0.34
CA VAL A 116 5.54 3.21 0.81
C VAL A 116 5.70 4.72 0.97
N CYS A 117 5.11 5.56 0.09
CA CYS A 117 5.12 7.01 0.28
C CYS A 117 4.60 7.39 1.68
N LEU A 118 3.47 6.81 2.11
CA LEU A 118 3.01 7.03 3.48
C LEU A 118 3.97 6.42 4.51
N GLY A 119 4.44 5.18 4.28
CA GLY A 119 5.29 4.45 5.23
C GLY A 119 6.64 5.11 5.53
N VAL A 120 7.22 5.85 4.59
CA VAL A 120 8.49 6.58 4.81
C VAL A 120 8.30 8.02 5.27
N HIS A 121 7.12 8.64 4.99
CA HIS A 121 6.84 10.05 5.27
C HIS A 121 5.79 10.28 6.39
N TRP A 122 5.36 9.26 7.10
CA TRP A 122 4.29 9.37 8.09
C TRP A 122 4.61 10.34 9.25
N ASN A 123 5.88 10.61 9.53
CA ASN A 123 6.35 11.46 10.63
C ASN A 123 7.07 12.74 10.18
N ASP A 124 7.40 12.86 8.90
CA ASP A 124 8.06 14.04 8.32
C ASP A 124 7.54 14.23 6.89
N ALA A 125 6.38 14.83 6.82
CA ALA A 125 5.59 14.96 5.62
C ALA A 125 5.65 16.38 5.07
N ASP A 126 6.85 16.96 4.97
CA ASP A 126 7.06 18.25 4.32
C ASP A 126 7.41 18.06 2.85
N TRP A 127 6.50 18.46 1.99
CA TRP A 127 6.72 18.58 0.55
C TRP A 127 6.75 20.07 0.18
N ASN A 128 7.93 20.68 0.04
CA ASN A 128 8.08 22.10 -0.32
C ASN A 128 7.27 23.05 0.57
N GLY A 129 7.17 22.79 1.88
CA GLY A 129 6.34 23.56 2.82
C GLY A 129 4.89 23.09 2.90
N ASP A 130 4.45 22.12 2.11
CA ASP A 130 3.13 21.49 2.23
C ASP A 130 3.17 20.39 3.30
N ARG A 131 2.68 20.72 4.48
CA ARG A 131 2.52 19.78 5.61
C ARG A 131 1.24 18.96 5.43
N PHE A 132 1.22 18.13 4.43
CA PHE A 132 0.03 17.42 3.96
C PHE A 132 -0.65 16.54 5.02
N LEU A 133 0.09 16.02 5.99
CA LEU A 133 -0.52 15.25 7.09
C LEU A 133 -1.33 16.13 8.04
N ASP A 134 -0.96 17.41 8.23
CA ASP A 134 -1.75 18.35 9.03
C ASP A 134 -3.10 18.61 8.36
N GLU A 135 -3.12 18.76 7.03
CA GLU A 135 -4.36 18.90 6.24
C GLU A 135 -5.28 17.69 6.41
N VAL A 136 -4.70 16.49 6.29
CA VAL A 136 -5.46 15.24 6.46
C VAL A 136 -6.00 15.11 7.88
N ARG A 137 -5.21 15.45 8.89
CA ARG A 137 -5.62 15.44 10.29
C ARG A 137 -6.78 16.42 10.54
N ALA A 138 -6.66 17.63 10.03
CA ALA A 138 -7.72 18.65 10.14
C ALA A 138 -9.02 18.16 9.48
N TYR A 139 -8.92 17.54 8.30
CA TYR A 139 -10.06 16.95 7.60
C TYR A 139 -10.77 15.86 8.43
N LEU A 140 -10.00 14.96 9.06
CA LEU A 140 -10.54 13.90 9.92
C LEU A 140 -11.20 14.48 11.17
N LEU A 141 -10.55 15.45 11.84
CA LEU A 141 -11.06 16.08 13.06
C LEU A 141 -12.37 16.88 12.82
N GLU A 142 -12.48 17.55 11.67
CA GLU A 142 -13.70 18.29 11.29
C GLU A 142 -14.90 17.34 11.12
N ARG A 143 -14.67 16.12 10.66
CA ARG A 143 -15.71 15.14 10.37
C ARG A 143 -15.92 14.09 11.47
N CYS A 144 -15.15 14.17 12.54
CA CYS A 144 -15.29 13.28 13.68
C CYS A 144 -16.51 13.71 14.52
N THR A 145 -17.55 12.92 14.48
CA THR A 145 -18.80 13.15 15.25
C THR A 145 -18.78 12.47 16.62
N ASP A 146 -17.85 11.55 16.85
CA ASP A 146 -17.69 10.85 18.12
C ASP A 146 -16.53 11.50 18.93
N GLU A 147 -16.89 12.31 19.91
CA GLU A 147 -15.91 12.99 20.76
C GLU A 147 -14.96 12.03 21.49
N THR A 148 -15.35 10.79 21.73
CA THR A 148 -14.50 9.78 22.38
C THR A 148 -13.37 9.31 21.45
N ARG A 149 -13.49 9.53 20.15
CA ARG A 149 -12.50 9.18 19.12
C ARG A 149 -11.52 10.29 18.79
N ARG A 150 -11.87 11.54 19.12
CA ARG A 150 -11.00 12.72 18.83
C ARG A 150 -9.58 12.58 19.38
N PRO A 151 -9.33 12.05 20.59
CA PRO A 151 -7.97 11.86 21.09
C PRO A 151 -7.11 10.99 20.18
N ILE A 152 -7.68 9.93 19.57
CA ILE A 152 -6.99 9.03 18.63
C ILE A 152 -6.49 9.84 17.41
N LEU A 153 -7.33 10.70 16.86
CA LEU A 153 -6.97 11.54 15.70
C LEU A 153 -5.90 12.59 16.01
N GLN A 154 -5.60 12.84 17.28
CA GLN A 154 -4.56 13.76 17.74
C GLN A 154 -3.24 13.07 18.07
N GLU A 155 -3.18 11.73 18.06
CA GLU A 155 -1.95 10.99 18.31
C GLU A 155 -0.85 11.32 17.30
N ALA A 156 0.39 11.42 17.77
CA ALA A 156 1.53 11.74 16.91
C ALA A 156 1.74 10.69 15.81
N GLU A 157 1.52 9.42 16.13
CA GLU A 157 1.70 8.28 15.21
C GLU A 157 0.41 7.87 14.47
N LEU A 158 -0.60 8.74 14.41
CA LEU A 158 -1.89 8.44 13.76
C LEU A 158 -1.73 7.79 12.38
N PHE A 159 -0.82 8.30 11.57
CA PHE A 159 -0.63 7.88 10.18
C PHE A 159 0.43 6.81 10.00
N ARG A 160 1.07 6.36 11.07
CA ARG A 160 2.08 5.31 11.02
C ARG A 160 1.43 3.96 10.75
N PRO A 161 1.78 3.26 9.66
CA PRO A 161 1.41 1.85 9.52
C PRO A 161 2.24 0.98 10.47
N ASP A 162 1.65 -0.12 10.93
CA ASP A 162 2.38 -1.05 11.81
C ASP A 162 3.37 -1.92 11.02
N ARG A 163 3.01 -2.34 9.80
CA ARG A 163 3.88 -3.08 8.87
C ARG A 163 3.48 -2.80 7.42
N MET A 164 4.38 -3.09 6.48
CA MET A 164 4.14 -2.99 5.04
C MET A 164 4.37 -4.33 4.35
N ILE A 165 3.50 -4.64 3.37
CA ILE A 165 3.54 -5.83 2.52
C ILE A 165 3.57 -5.34 1.08
N LEU A 166 4.68 -5.56 0.39
CA LEU A 166 4.94 -4.93 -0.91
C LEU A 166 5.18 -6.00 -1.98
N SER A 167 4.31 -5.99 -2.99
CA SER A 167 4.36 -6.93 -4.11
C SER A 167 4.88 -6.20 -5.34
N TYR A 168 6.03 -6.64 -5.88
CA TYR A 168 6.68 -6.05 -7.07
C TYR A 168 6.59 -4.51 -7.12
N PRO A 169 7.03 -3.83 -6.06
CA PRO A 169 6.75 -2.42 -5.85
C PRO A 169 7.50 -1.51 -6.84
N VAL A 170 6.83 -0.47 -7.31
CA VAL A 170 7.51 0.72 -7.83
C VAL A 170 8.14 1.46 -6.65
N ILE A 171 9.42 1.79 -6.71
CA ILE A 171 10.18 2.45 -5.62
C ILE A 171 11.01 3.61 -6.15
N SER A 172 11.91 3.33 -7.12
CA SER A 172 12.94 4.26 -7.58
C SER A 172 12.44 5.16 -8.71
N GLY A 173 12.71 6.45 -8.61
CA GLY A 173 12.57 7.42 -9.69
C GLY A 173 13.81 7.56 -10.58
N GLY A 174 14.86 6.75 -10.34
CA GLY A 174 16.15 6.77 -11.04
C GLY A 174 16.18 5.92 -12.31
N THR A 175 17.30 5.22 -12.51
CA THR A 175 17.55 4.40 -13.71
C THR A 175 16.53 3.29 -13.92
N TYR A 176 16.03 2.71 -12.84
CA TYR A 176 15.07 1.60 -12.83
C TYR A 176 13.62 2.05 -12.60
N ALA A 177 13.34 3.32 -12.85
CA ALA A 177 12.01 3.88 -12.66
C ALA A 177 10.98 3.26 -13.60
N HIS A 178 9.79 2.93 -13.08
CA HIS A 178 8.62 2.73 -13.91
C HIS A 178 8.13 4.10 -14.39
N ARG A 179 8.60 4.53 -15.55
CA ARG A 179 8.44 5.91 -16.08
C ARG A 179 6.99 6.35 -16.16
N GLY A 180 6.07 5.43 -16.51
CA GLY A 180 4.64 5.71 -16.60
C GLY A 180 4.06 6.19 -15.27
N SER A 181 4.35 5.51 -14.17
CA SER A 181 3.93 5.90 -12.82
C SER A 181 4.44 7.29 -12.44
N PHE A 182 5.74 7.57 -12.65
CA PHE A 182 6.31 8.88 -12.34
C PHE A 182 5.76 9.99 -13.23
N GLN A 183 5.44 9.70 -14.49
CA GLN A 183 4.79 10.67 -15.36
C GLN A 183 3.39 11.05 -14.85
N ARG A 184 2.61 10.09 -14.36
CA ARG A 184 1.29 10.34 -13.76
C ARG A 184 1.40 11.13 -12.46
N LEU A 185 2.36 10.80 -11.59
CA LEU A 185 2.59 11.52 -10.34
C LEU A 185 3.01 12.96 -10.57
N LEU A 186 4.01 13.19 -11.44
CA LEU A 186 4.65 14.49 -11.59
C LEU A 186 4.00 15.37 -12.65
N GLY A 187 3.26 14.78 -13.60
CA GLY A 187 2.71 15.52 -14.75
C GLY A 187 3.79 16.04 -15.68
N SER A 188 3.39 16.92 -16.60
CA SER A 188 4.28 17.49 -17.65
C SER A 188 4.64 18.96 -17.42
N LYS A 189 4.04 19.63 -16.43
CA LYS A 189 4.13 21.09 -16.25
C LYS A 189 5.26 21.57 -15.33
N MET A 190 5.93 20.65 -14.63
CA MET A 190 7.04 20.99 -13.73
C MET A 190 8.26 21.44 -14.54
N ASP A 191 8.95 22.48 -14.09
CA ASP A 191 10.28 22.81 -14.60
C ASP A 191 11.31 21.73 -14.22
N ALA A 192 12.52 21.83 -14.76
CA ALA A 192 13.53 20.81 -14.59
C ALA A 192 13.99 20.66 -13.11
N GLU A 193 14.06 21.76 -12.38
CA GLU A 193 14.50 21.77 -10.99
C GLU A 193 13.41 21.23 -10.06
N GLU A 194 12.17 21.66 -10.24
CA GLU A 194 10.99 21.11 -9.53
C GLU A 194 10.86 19.61 -9.77
N ARG A 195 10.97 19.19 -11.04
CA ARG A 195 10.90 17.78 -11.40
C ARG A 195 12.01 16.95 -10.74
N GLN A 196 13.23 17.48 -10.64
CA GLN A 196 14.32 16.78 -9.98
C GLN A 196 14.10 16.68 -8.46
N ARG A 197 13.58 17.75 -7.81
CA ARG A 197 13.17 17.69 -6.39
C ARG A 197 12.09 16.64 -6.17
N ALA A 198 11.04 16.66 -7.01
CA ALA A 198 9.95 15.70 -6.96
C ALA A 198 10.43 14.24 -7.16
N LEU A 199 11.28 13.99 -8.15
CA LEU A 199 11.86 12.67 -8.36
C LEU A 199 12.65 12.18 -7.14
N ARG A 200 13.41 13.05 -6.46
CA ARG A 200 14.11 12.67 -5.23
C ARG A 200 13.16 12.32 -4.11
N TRP A 201 12.08 13.08 -3.92
CA TRP A 201 11.11 12.85 -2.86
C TRP A 201 10.33 11.56 -3.07
N PHE A 202 9.93 11.29 -4.32
CA PHE A 202 9.23 10.07 -4.72
C PHE A 202 10.16 8.86 -4.99
N SER A 203 11.49 9.01 -4.88
CA SER A 203 12.46 7.90 -4.92
C SER A 203 12.60 7.34 -3.51
N LEU A 204 11.74 6.37 -3.19
CA LEU A 204 11.44 5.98 -1.81
C LEU A 204 12.59 5.23 -1.13
N GLU A 205 13.49 4.61 -1.90
CA GLU A 205 14.74 4.04 -1.38
C GLU A 205 15.62 5.08 -0.72
N THR A 206 15.51 6.35 -1.13
CA THR A 206 16.29 7.46 -0.55
C THR A 206 15.64 8.08 0.69
N GLN A 207 14.37 7.73 0.98
CA GLN A 207 13.56 8.28 2.06
C GLN A 207 13.49 7.34 3.29
N VAL A 208 14.06 6.14 3.19
CA VAL A 208 14.05 5.17 4.28
C VAL A 208 14.80 5.73 5.49
N SER A 209 14.20 5.60 6.67
CA SER A 209 14.77 5.96 7.96
C SER A 209 14.50 4.85 9.00
N LYS A 210 15.08 4.96 10.18
CA LYS A 210 14.77 4.05 11.31
C LYS A 210 13.29 4.07 11.74
N MET A 211 12.52 5.06 11.27
CA MET A 211 11.09 5.20 11.56
C MET A 211 10.21 4.49 10.53
N THR A 212 10.79 4.01 9.42
CA THR A 212 10.08 3.23 8.41
C THR A 212 9.57 1.93 9.02
N PRO A 213 8.31 1.52 8.76
CA PRO A 213 7.76 0.29 9.33
C PRO A 213 8.47 -0.97 8.84
N PRO A 214 8.48 -2.06 9.65
CA PRO A 214 8.90 -3.38 9.21
C PRO A 214 8.21 -3.78 7.91
N THR A 215 8.94 -4.40 6.98
CA THR A 215 8.47 -4.59 5.61
C THR A 215 8.71 -6.00 5.10
N PHE A 216 7.68 -6.61 4.54
CA PHE A 216 7.75 -7.81 3.71
C PHE A 216 7.74 -7.41 2.24
N LEU A 217 8.69 -7.94 1.44
CA LEU A 217 8.78 -7.68 0.00
C LEU A 217 8.84 -8.98 -0.79
N TRP A 218 8.20 -8.99 -1.95
CA TRP A 218 8.48 -10.01 -2.95
C TRP A 218 8.45 -9.46 -4.37
N HIS A 219 9.22 -10.10 -5.26
CA HIS A 219 9.36 -9.71 -6.66
C HIS A 219 9.73 -10.91 -7.52
N THR A 220 9.58 -10.81 -8.84
CA THR A 220 10.14 -11.76 -9.79
C THR A 220 11.33 -11.16 -10.52
N ALA A 221 12.38 -11.95 -10.77
CA ALA A 221 13.59 -11.48 -11.44
C ALA A 221 13.39 -11.18 -12.94
N GLU A 222 12.37 -11.80 -13.56
CA GLU A 222 12.01 -11.61 -14.98
C GLU A 222 11.05 -10.42 -15.21
N ASP A 223 10.67 -9.68 -14.16
CA ASP A 223 9.80 -8.52 -14.30
C ASP A 223 10.45 -7.44 -15.16
N THR A 224 9.89 -7.22 -16.35
CA THR A 224 10.38 -6.24 -17.33
C THR A 224 9.65 -4.90 -17.27
N GLU A 225 8.50 -4.81 -16.57
CA GLU A 225 7.75 -3.57 -16.38
C GLU A 225 8.30 -2.75 -15.20
N VAL A 226 8.50 -3.42 -14.06
CA VAL A 226 9.12 -2.84 -12.86
C VAL A 226 10.35 -3.66 -12.51
N PRO A 227 11.56 -3.21 -12.86
CA PRO A 227 12.78 -3.98 -12.60
C PRO A 227 12.94 -4.35 -11.13
N VAL A 228 13.38 -5.59 -10.85
CA VAL A 228 13.56 -6.14 -9.49
C VAL A 228 14.49 -5.28 -8.62
N GLN A 229 15.33 -4.44 -9.22
CA GLN A 229 16.17 -3.47 -8.53
C GLN A 229 15.38 -2.52 -7.62
N ASN A 230 14.11 -2.25 -7.92
CA ASN A 230 13.24 -1.47 -7.04
C ASN A 230 13.15 -2.11 -5.64
N SER A 231 12.87 -3.41 -5.57
CA SER A 231 12.81 -4.16 -4.31
C SER A 231 14.18 -4.30 -3.66
N LEU A 232 15.24 -4.58 -4.44
CA LEU A 232 16.59 -4.74 -3.93
C LEU A 232 17.11 -3.46 -3.27
N PHE A 233 16.95 -2.30 -3.92
CA PHE A 233 17.40 -1.01 -3.36
C PHE A 233 16.63 -0.63 -2.09
N PHE A 234 15.32 -0.89 -2.08
CA PHE A 234 14.51 -0.58 -0.90
C PHE A 234 14.90 -1.48 0.29
N ALA A 235 15.06 -2.80 0.05
CA ALA A 235 15.49 -3.74 1.07
C ALA A 235 16.90 -3.42 1.62
N GLU A 236 17.85 -3.08 0.74
CA GLU A 236 19.19 -2.65 1.16
C GLU A 236 19.12 -1.45 2.12
N ARG A 237 18.31 -0.44 1.80
CA ARG A 237 18.15 0.74 2.64
C ARG A 237 17.45 0.43 3.96
N LEU A 238 16.45 -0.46 3.99
CA LEU A 238 15.83 -0.92 5.22
C LEU A 238 16.86 -1.58 6.14
N VAL A 239 17.69 -2.51 5.61
CA VAL A 239 18.78 -3.15 6.37
C VAL A 239 19.78 -2.12 6.90
N MET A 240 20.22 -1.16 6.07
CA MET A 240 21.16 -0.11 6.47
C MET A 240 20.59 0.79 7.60
N CYS A 241 19.28 0.99 7.63
CA CYS A 241 18.60 1.79 8.66
C CYS A 241 18.20 0.96 9.90
N GLY A 242 18.49 -0.35 9.91
CA GLY A 242 18.14 -1.25 11.01
C GLY A 242 16.63 -1.55 11.10
N VAL A 243 15.91 -1.40 9.99
CA VAL A 243 14.48 -1.72 9.91
C VAL A 243 14.32 -3.20 9.54
N PRO A 244 13.49 -3.98 10.28
CA PRO A 244 13.23 -5.37 9.95
C PRO A 244 12.66 -5.51 8.53
N VAL A 245 13.23 -6.40 7.74
CA VAL A 245 12.82 -6.65 6.36
C VAL A 245 12.93 -8.14 6.02
N GLU A 246 11.92 -8.64 5.31
CA GLU A 246 11.93 -9.94 4.67
C GLU A 246 11.75 -9.77 3.16
N LEU A 247 12.64 -10.34 2.34
CA LEU A 247 12.64 -10.18 0.88
C LEU A 247 12.69 -11.54 0.19
N HIS A 248 11.75 -11.78 -0.73
CA HIS A 248 11.69 -12.95 -1.60
C HIS A 248 11.83 -12.56 -3.07
N ILE A 249 12.82 -13.11 -3.77
CA ILE A 249 12.99 -12.94 -5.21
C ILE A 249 12.75 -14.28 -5.90
N TYR A 250 11.66 -14.38 -6.63
CA TYR A 250 11.35 -15.55 -7.45
C TYR A 250 12.04 -15.44 -8.83
N PRO A 251 12.58 -16.55 -9.37
CA PRO A 251 13.36 -16.46 -10.60
C PRO A 251 12.53 -16.09 -11.83
N LYS A 252 11.24 -16.48 -11.87
CA LYS A 252 10.36 -16.34 -13.03
C LYS A 252 9.05 -15.68 -12.71
N GLY A 253 8.47 -15.06 -13.72
CA GLY A 253 7.12 -14.49 -13.71
C GLY A 253 7.07 -13.06 -14.24
N GLU A 254 5.99 -12.78 -14.97
CA GLU A 254 5.67 -11.44 -15.48
C GLU A 254 5.25 -10.49 -14.36
N HIS A 255 5.29 -9.20 -14.63
CA HIS A 255 4.80 -8.17 -13.71
C HIS A 255 3.31 -8.37 -13.36
N GLY A 256 2.95 -8.16 -12.10
CA GLY A 256 1.55 -8.11 -11.69
C GLY A 256 0.91 -9.49 -11.50
N LEU A 257 1.60 -10.46 -10.91
CA LEU A 257 1.06 -11.81 -10.66
C LEU A 257 -0.01 -11.87 -9.56
N SER A 258 -0.17 -10.83 -8.71
CA SER A 258 -1.15 -10.82 -7.63
C SER A 258 -0.95 -12.01 -6.68
N LEU A 259 -1.96 -12.85 -6.43
CA LEU A 259 -1.82 -14.09 -5.65
C LEU A 259 -1.07 -15.21 -6.39
N ALA A 260 -0.75 -15.04 -7.66
CA ALA A 260 -0.17 -16.06 -8.54
C ALA A 260 -0.97 -17.38 -8.58
N THR A 261 -2.29 -17.32 -8.37
CA THR A 261 -3.23 -18.45 -8.40
C THR A 261 -4.09 -18.43 -9.64
N ASP A 262 -4.78 -19.56 -9.94
CA ASP A 262 -5.71 -19.65 -11.08
C ASP A 262 -6.83 -18.62 -11.04
N ALA A 263 -7.24 -18.19 -9.85
CA ALA A 263 -8.30 -17.18 -9.66
C ALA A 263 -7.94 -15.79 -10.20
N VAL A 264 -6.65 -15.50 -10.34
CA VAL A 264 -6.13 -14.18 -10.75
C VAL A 264 -5.26 -14.22 -12.00
N GLN A 265 -5.15 -15.35 -12.69
CA GLN A 265 -4.35 -15.46 -13.90
C GLN A 265 -4.91 -14.64 -15.06
N GLN A 266 -4.05 -14.20 -15.96
CA GLN A 266 -4.35 -13.54 -17.24
C GLN A 266 -3.44 -14.11 -18.32
N PRO A 267 -3.80 -15.28 -18.88
CA PRO A 267 -2.93 -15.97 -19.85
C PRO A 267 -2.61 -15.14 -21.10
N GLU A 268 -3.56 -14.28 -21.52
CA GLU A 268 -3.38 -13.37 -22.64
C GLU A 268 -2.31 -12.29 -22.43
N LYS A 269 -1.87 -12.11 -21.16
CA LYS A 269 -0.79 -11.20 -20.75
C LYS A 269 0.43 -11.94 -20.18
N GLY A 270 0.50 -13.26 -20.36
CA GLY A 270 1.57 -14.07 -19.79
C GLY A 270 1.52 -14.24 -18.26
N ARG A 271 0.49 -13.71 -17.59
CA ARG A 271 0.32 -13.80 -16.13
C ARG A 271 -0.36 -15.10 -15.76
N LEU A 272 0.42 -16.16 -15.74
CA LEU A 272 -0.03 -17.51 -15.41
C LEU A 272 0.01 -17.73 -13.88
N SER A 273 -0.79 -18.69 -13.43
CA SER A 273 -0.64 -19.19 -12.05
C SER A 273 0.72 -19.89 -11.89
N ASP A 274 1.34 -19.66 -10.74
CA ASP A 274 2.61 -20.28 -10.36
C ASP A 274 2.58 -20.67 -8.89
N ALA A 275 2.57 -21.97 -8.62
CA ALA A 275 2.45 -22.50 -7.26
C ALA A 275 3.67 -22.14 -6.39
N HIS A 276 4.84 -21.92 -6.98
CA HIS A 276 6.04 -21.50 -6.26
C HIS A 276 5.94 -20.02 -5.86
N VAL A 277 5.56 -19.16 -6.81
CA VAL A 277 5.35 -17.73 -6.51
C VAL A 277 4.18 -17.55 -5.53
N ALA A 278 3.09 -18.33 -5.66
CA ALA A 278 1.93 -18.24 -4.76
C ALA A 278 2.27 -18.50 -3.29
N GLN A 279 3.43 -19.09 -2.97
CA GLN A 279 3.91 -19.24 -1.58
C GLN A 279 4.20 -17.89 -0.89
N TRP A 280 4.32 -16.80 -1.63
CA TRP A 280 4.51 -15.49 -1.02
C TRP A 280 3.43 -15.16 0.01
N PHE A 281 2.17 -15.54 -0.27
CA PHE A 281 1.05 -15.18 0.60
C PHE A 281 1.06 -15.94 1.94
N PRO A 282 1.14 -17.29 2.00
CA PRO A 282 1.29 -17.99 3.28
C PRO A 282 2.57 -17.61 4.02
N THR A 283 3.71 -17.42 3.36
CA THR A 283 4.96 -16.96 3.99
C THR A 283 4.79 -15.57 4.62
N MET A 284 4.13 -14.65 3.93
CA MET A 284 3.81 -13.32 4.46
C MET A 284 2.87 -13.41 5.67
N LEU A 285 1.93 -14.36 5.71
CA LEU A 285 1.07 -14.56 6.88
C LEU A 285 1.87 -15.05 8.10
N GLU A 286 2.84 -15.96 7.90
CA GLU A 286 3.77 -16.39 8.95
C GLU A 286 4.58 -15.21 9.46
N TRP A 287 5.13 -14.38 8.57
CA TRP A 287 5.85 -13.16 8.93
C TRP A 287 4.98 -12.15 9.71
N LEU A 288 3.69 -12.03 9.39
CA LEU A 288 2.78 -11.17 10.15
C LEU A 288 2.49 -11.71 11.56
N ASP A 289 2.54 -13.03 11.74
CA ASP A 289 2.31 -13.66 13.04
C ASP A 289 3.55 -13.61 13.96
N ASP A 290 4.75 -13.45 13.39
CA ASP A 290 5.97 -13.29 14.17
C ASP A 290 6.00 -11.93 14.87
N SER A 291 6.30 -11.98 16.18
CA SER A 291 6.53 -10.76 16.98
C SER A 291 7.89 -10.18 16.61
N VAL A 292 7.92 -9.14 15.78
CA VAL A 292 9.12 -8.37 15.46
C VAL A 292 9.36 -7.32 16.53
#